data_1925668e2adb826de717b72390db7d7c
#
_entry.id   1925668e2adb826de717b72390db7d7c
#
_cell.length_a   1.000
_cell.length_b   1.000
_cell.length_c   1.000
_cell.angle_alpha   90.00
_cell.angle_beta   90.00
_cell.angle_gamma   90.00
#
_symmetry.space_group_name_H-M   'P 1'
#
loop_
_entity.id
_entity.type
_entity.pdbx_description
1 polymer ?
#
loop_
_entity_poly.entity_id
_entity_poly.type
_entity_poly.pdbx_seq_one_letter_code
_entity_poly.pdbx_strand_id
1 'polypeptide(L)' 'MNGISPGPFGTELNHAVMHDPVANTQFLANLPVGRWGEVVEIGALACYLCSEYAGFITGTDIVIDGGWTAR' A
#
# COMPACT_ATOMS: atom_id res chain seq x y z
N MET A 1 7.66 -13.06 -13.54
CA MET A 1 8.09 -12.39 -12.31
C MET A 1 7.42 -11.03 -12.22
N ASN A 2 6.86 -10.70 -11.06
CA ASN A 2 6.20 -9.43 -10.81
C ASN A 2 6.75 -8.79 -9.55
N GLY A 3 6.59 -7.48 -9.43
CA GLY A 3 6.96 -6.73 -8.23
C GLY A 3 5.76 -6.09 -7.58
N ILE A 4 5.89 -5.76 -6.31
CA ILE A 4 4.89 -4.99 -5.57
C ILE A 4 5.58 -3.75 -5.02
N SER A 5 5.02 -2.57 -5.31
CA SER A 5 5.52 -1.30 -4.79
C SER A 5 4.51 -0.77 -3.77
N PRO A 6 4.72 -1.05 -2.47
CA PRO A 6 3.81 -0.58 -1.44
C PRO A 6 4.02 0.91 -1.13
N GLY A 7 2.94 1.56 -0.70
CA GLY A 7 2.97 2.93 -0.23
C GLY A 7 2.87 3.00 1.30
N PRO A 8 2.09 3.97 1.82
CA PRO A 8 1.99 4.19 3.26
C PRO A 8 1.14 3.14 3.95
N PHE A 9 1.79 2.21 4.62
CA PHE A 9 1.15 1.15 5.38
C PHE A 9 1.41 1.33 6.87
N GLY A 10 0.49 0.82 7.69
CA GLY A 10 0.55 0.93 9.14
C GLY A 10 1.57 -0.01 9.76
N THR A 11 2.84 0.22 9.50
CA THR A 11 3.95 -0.54 10.07
C THR A 11 4.59 0.23 11.22
N GLU A 12 5.48 -0.42 11.98
CA GLU A 12 6.19 0.24 13.08
C GLU A 12 6.96 1.48 12.63
N LEU A 13 7.50 1.47 11.41
CA LEU A 13 8.23 2.62 10.89
C LEU A 13 7.36 3.87 10.79
N ASN A 14 6.05 3.69 10.67
CA ASN A 14 5.10 4.79 10.53
C ASN A 14 4.37 5.12 11.83
N HIS A 15 4.66 4.41 12.93
CA HIS A 15 3.94 4.60 14.19
C HIS A 15 4.04 6.03 14.72
N ALA A 16 5.22 6.65 14.62
CA ALA A 16 5.41 8.01 15.12
C ALA A 16 4.46 8.99 14.43
N VAL A 17 4.27 8.86 13.12
CA VAL A 17 3.34 9.70 12.36
C VAL A 17 1.90 9.34 12.67
N MET A 18 1.58 8.04 12.72
CA MET A 18 0.22 7.56 12.96
C MET A 18 -0.31 7.99 14.33
N HIS A 19 0.57 8.05 15.34
CA HIS A 19 0.18 8.40 16.70
C HIS A 19 0.28 9.90 17.01
N ASP A 20 0.75 10.71 16.07
CA ASP A 20 0.73 12.16 16.18
C ASP A 20 -0.50 12.68 15.45
N PRO A 21 -1.53 13.21 16.16
CA PRO A 21 -2.78 13.61 15.51
C PRO A 21 -2.61 14.63 14.40
N VAL A 22 -1.70 15.59 14.58
CA VAL A 22 -1.47 16.63 13.57
C VAL A 22 -0.76 16.07 12.35
N ALA A 23 0.35 15.35 12.56
CA ALA A 23 1.13 14.77 11.47
C ALA A 23 0.29 13.74 10.70
N ASN A 24 -0.48 12.92 11.42
CA ASN A 24 -1.33 11.92 10.81
C ASN A 24 -2.41 12.56 9.93
N THR A 25 -3.08 13.60 10.42
CA THR A 25 -4.11 14.31 9.68
C THR A 25 -3.53 14.94 8.41
N GLN A 26 -2.38 15.60 8.52
CA GLN A 26 -1.71 16.21 7.37
C GLN A 26 -1.29 15.17 6.34
N PHE A 27 -0.78 14.05 6.79
CA PHE A 27 -0.35 12.98 5.91
C PHE A 27 -1.53 12.39 5.15
N LEU A 28 -2.60 12.03 5.85
CA LEU A 28 -3.77 11.42 5.25
C LEU A 28 -4.51 12.37 4.30
N ALA A 29 -4.40 13.68 4.52
CA ALA A 29 -5.01 14.67 3.62
C ALA A 29 -4.41 14.62 2.22
N ASN A 30 -3.16 14.16 2.09
CA ASN A 30 -2.49 14.02 0.80
C ASN A 30 -2.67 12.66 0.14
N LEU A 31 -3.41 11.76 0.79
CA LEU A 31 -3.60 10.40 0.32
C LEU A 31 -5.04 10.25 -0.20
N PRO A 32 -5.23 10.00 -1.52
CA PRO A 32 -6.58 9.90 -2.09
C PRO A 32 -7.52 8.95 -1.37
N VAL A 33 -7.02 7.79 -0.91
CA VAL A 33 -7.84 6.84 -0.15
C VAL A 33 -8.18 7.37 1.25
N GLY A 34 -7.31 8.20 1.82
CA GLY A 34 -7.57 8.86 3.10
C GLY A 34 -7.36 8.01 4.34
N ARG A 35 -6.66 6.89 4.22
CA ARG A 35 -6.31 6.03 5.35
C ARG A 35 -4.99 5.33 5.10
N TRP A 36 -4.38 4.86 6.18
CA TRP A 36 -3.20 3.99 6.07
C TRP A 36 -3.60 2.64 5.49
N GLY A 37 -2.71 2.06 4.70
CA GLY A 37 -2.90 0.70 4.25
C GLY A 37 -2.62 -0.30 5.38
N GLU A 38 -3.25 -1.45 5.31
CA GLU A 38 -3.01 -2.53 6.26
C GLU A 38 -2.10 -3.58 5.64
N VAL A 39 -1.19 -4.13 6.44
CA VAL A 39 -0.21 -5.12 5.94
C VAL A 39 -0.90 -6.32 5.31
N VAL A 40 -2.08 -6.70 5.81
CA VAL A 40 -2.87 -7.80 5.24
C VAL A 40 -3.25 -7.54 3.78
N GLU A 41 -3.37 -6.27 3.39
CA GLU A 41 -3.69 -5.94 2.00
C GLU A 41 -2.53 -6.28 1.06
N ILE A 42 -1.28 -6.07 1.50
CA ILE A 42 -0.10 -6.49 0.74
C ILE A 42 -0.07 -8.01 0.64
N GLY A 43 -0.35 -8.70 1.75
CA GLY A 43 -0.37 -10.16 1.78
C GLY A 43 -1.42 -10.75 0.84
N ALA A 44 -2.60 -10.15 0.79
CA ALA A 44 -3.66 -10.61 -0.11
C ALA A 44 -3.25 -10.44 -1.58
N LEU A 45 -2.61 -9.32 -1.92
CA LEU A 45 -2.11 -9.10 -3.28
C LEU A 45 -1.02 -10.13 -3.62
N ALA A 46 -0.08 -10.36 -2.70
CA ALA A 46 0.98 -11.34 -2.92
C ALA A 46 0.40 -12.75 -3.14
N CYS A 47 -0.60 -13.13 -2.35
CA CYS A 47 -1.27 -14.41 -2.51
C CYS A 47 -1.95 -14.53 -3.88
N TYR A 48 -2.62 -13.47 -4.33
CA TYR A 48 -3.24 -13.46 -5.65
C TYR A 48 -2.21 -13.64 -6.75
N LEU A 49 -1.09 -12.89 -6.68
CA LEU A 49 -0.04 -12.96 -7.69
C LEU A 49 0.65 -14.31 -7.73
N CYS A 50 0.66 -15.05 -6.61
CA CYS A 50 1.21 -16.39 -6.55
C CYS A 50 0.20 -17.46 -6.97
N SER A 51 -1.06 -17.09 -7.19
CA SER A 51 -2.10 -18.04 -7.56
C SER A 51 -2.10 -18.32 -9.06
N GLU A 52 -2.75 -19.42 -9.46
CA GLU A 52 -2.91 -19.73 -10.87
C GLU A 52 -3.78 -18.73 -11.61
N TYR A 53 -4.63 -17.97 -10.88
CA TYR A 53 -5.49 -16.97 -11.47
C TYR A 53 -4.73 -15.73 -11.96
N ALA A 54 -3.48 -15.56 -11.54
CA ALA A 54 -2.61 -14.48 -11.98
C ALA A 54 -1.67 -14.91 -13.10
N GLY A 55 -1.94 -16.02 -13.76
CA GLY A 55 -1.04 -16.58 -14.78
C GLY A 55 -0.81 -15.70 -15.99
N PHE A 56 -1.73 -14.78 -16.29
CA PHE A 56 -1.58 -13.84 -17.40
C PHE A 56 -0.88 -12.54 -17.00
N ILE A 57 -0.52 -12.39 -15.72
CA ILE A 57 0.18 -11.22 -15.19
C ILE A 57 1.65 -11.55 -15.06
N THR A 58 2.49 -10.86 -15.81
CA THR A 58 3.94 -11.06 -15.73
C THR A 58 4.68 -9.81 -16.18
N GLY A 59 5.87 -9.63 -15.64
CA GLY A 59 6.74 -8.50 -16.01
C GLY A 59 6.24 -7.15 -15.52
N THR A 60 5.35 -7.10 -14.53
CA THR A 60 4.77 -5.85 -14.07
C THR A 60 5.17 -5.54 -12.63
N ASP A 61 5.07 -4.25 -12.28
CA ASP A 61 5.22 -3.77 -10.91
C ASP A 61 3.86 -3.20 -10.51
N ILE A 62 3.23 -3.81 -9.50
CA ILE A 62 1.90 -3.40 -9.06
C ILE A 62 2.03 -2.46 -7.87
N VAL A 63 1.52 -1.24 -8.07
CA VAL A 63 1.54 -0.21 -7.03
C VAL A 63 0.32 -0.39 -6.13
N ILE A 64 0.56 -0.44 -4.83
CA ILE A 64 -0.49 -0.55 -3.82
C ILE A 64 -0.22 0.52 -2.75
N ASP A 65 -0.67 1.74 -3.03
CA ASP A 65 -0.26 2.93 -2.26
C ASP A 65 -1.41 3.88 -1.92
N GLY A 66 -2.65 3.45 -2.07
CA GLY A 66 -3.81 4.29 -1.77
C GLY A 66 -3.92 5.53 -2.66
N GLY A 67 -3.23 5.53 -3.79
CA GLY A 67 -3.25 6.64 -4.74
C GLY A 67 -2.13 7.66 -4.53
N TRP A 68 -1.18 7.37 -3.65
CA TRP A 68 -0.09 8.32 -3.35
C TRP A 68 0.64 8.80 -4.61
N THR A 69 0.98 7.88 -5.51
CA THR A 69 1.71 8.24 -6.74
C THR A 69 0.80 8.76 -7.85
N ALA A 70 -0.50 8.63 -7.71
CA ALA A 70 -1.47 9.06 -8.71
C ALA A 70 -1.98 10.50 -8.51
N ARG A 71 -1.57 11.13 -7.40
CA ARG A 71 -2.03 12.48 -7.07
C ARG A 71 -1.25 13.57 -7.80
#